data_9da21c221d2d97882d716c7f153e3e9f
#
_entry.id   9da21c221d2d97882d716c7f153e3e9f
#
_cell.length_a   1.000
_cell.length_b   1.000
_cell.length_c   1.000
_cell.angle_alpha   90.00
_cell.angle_beta   90.00
_cell.angle_gamma   90.00
#
_symmetry.space_group_name_H-M   'P 1'
#
loop_
_entity.id
_entity.type
_entity.pdbx_description
1 polymer ?
#
loop_
_entity_poly.entity_id
_entity_poly.type
_entity_poly.pdbx_seq_one_letter_code
_entity_poly.pdbx_strand_id
1 'polypeptide(L)'
;ARMAMGQGVEKHKAFLKKLGQLTRMRTELPESAEPIVPKNWGELNTMTIAFGHGLAVAPLQAMMAVSALMNGGYMITPTFLKRSEEEAKKNAEQVIKAETSEAMRYLMRLNAEIGTAKKVDIDGYFVGGKTGTAEKVINGRYSKTRLFTTFMAVAPSDQPKYLFLTIMDEPQGLPETGGYATAAYNSGYVTGQIIQRVGPVLGLAPRFEPPHEPFPLLAKLGYGIANTPAVGGAKH
;
A
#
# COMPACT_ATOMS: atom_id res chain seq x y z
N ALA A 1 -10.51 -4.90 12.31
CA ALA A 1 -11.93 -5.12 12.61
C ALA A 1 -12.46 -4.15 13.67
N ARG A 2 -11.91 -4.12 14.92
CA ARG A 2 -12.44 -3.27 16.03
C ARG A 2 -12.57 -1.79 15.67
N MET A 3 -11.58 -1.18 15.03
CA MET A 3 -11.63 0.24 14.62
C MET A 3 -12.74 0.50 13.59
N ALA A 4 -12.90 -0.38 12.60
CA ALA A 4 -13.97 -0.24 11.61
C ALA A 4 -15.36 -0.40 12.25
N MET A 5 -15.51 -1.35 13.17
CA MET A 5 -16.77 -1.52 13.93
C MET A 5 -17.07 -0.30 14.82
N GLY A 6 -16.07 0.32 15.42
CA GLY A 6 -16.24 1.57 16.17
C GLY A 6 -16.73 2.75 15.32
N GLN A 7 -16.47 2.73 14.01
CA GLN A 7 -17.03 3.72 13.07
C GLN A 7 -18.44 3.36 12.58
N GLY A 8 -18.79 2.08 12.58
CA GLY A 8 -20.03 1.54 12.06
C GLY A 8 -20.04 1.31 10.55
N VAL A 9 -21.03 0.55 10.08
CA VAL A 9 -21.13 0.07 8.69
C VAL A 9 -21.19 1.23 7.69
N GLU A 10 -22.04 2.21 7.94
CA GLU A 10 -22.29 3.30 6.98
C GLU A 10 -21.08 4.23 6.81
N LYS A 11 -20.38 4.56 7.90
CA LYS A 11 -19.17 5.38 7.80
C LYS A 11 -18.02 4.62 7.12
N HIS A 12 -17.90 3.31 7.36
CA HIS A 12 -16.92 2.48 6.69
C HIS A 12 -17.18 2.41 5.17
N LYS A 13 -18.42 2.19 4.76
CA LYS A 13 -18.80 2.24 3.34
C LYS A 13 -18.55 3.60 2.71
N ALA A 14 -18.97 4.68 3.39
CA ALA A 14 -18.76 6.04 2.90
C ALA A 14 -17.27 6.35 2.70
N PHE A 15 -16.41 5.91 3.61
CA PHE A 15 -14.97 6.08 3.49
C PHE A 15 -14.39 5.30 2.30
N LEU A 16 -14.75 4.03 2.13
CA LEU A 16 -14.30 3.24 0.98
C LEU A 16 -14.83 3.80 -0.35
N LYS A 17 -16.07 4.32 -0.38
CA LYS A 17 -16.61 5.02 -1.54
C LYS A 17 -15.80 6.28 -1.85
N LYS A 18 -15.46 7.06 -0.83
CA LYS A 18 -14.62 8.28 -0.94
C LYS A 18 -13.22 7.95 -1.49
N LEU A 19 -12.67 6.77 -1.15
CA LEU A 19 -11.43 6.23 -1.71
C LEU A 19 -11.61 5.54 -3.08
N GLY A 20 -12.77 5.69 -3.73
CA GLY A 20 -13.04 5.15 -5.05
C GLY A 20 -13.10 3.62 -5.14
N GLN A 21 -13.27 2.91 -4.00
CA GLN A 21 -13.18 1.44 -3.97
C GLN A 21 -14.50 0.73 -4.24
N LEU A 22 -15.62 1.47 -4.31
CA LEU A 22 -16.96 0.90 -4.46
C LEU A 22 -17.63 1.21 -5.80
N THR A 23 -16.93 1.93 -6.68
CA THR A 23 -17.45 2.32 -8.00
C THR A 23 -16.41 2.02 -9.07
N ARG A 24 -16.87 1.80 -10.31
CA ARG A 24 -15.97 1.56 -11.44
C ARG A 24 -14.99 2.72 -11.60
N MET A 25 -13.70 2.39 -11.58
CA MET A 25 -12.66 3.34 -11.97
C MET A 25 -12.61 3.46 -13.49
N ARG A 26 -12.41 4.66 -13.99
CA ARG A 26 -12.28 4.94 -15.43
C ARG A 26 -10.95 5.60 -15.72
N THR A 27 -10.37 5.23 -16.85
CA THR A 27 -9.22 5.86 -17.48
C THR A 27 -9.57 6.15 -18.94
N GLU A 28 -8.61 6.52 -19.75
CA GLU A 28 -8.78 6.67 -21.20
C GLU A 28 -9.03 5.33 -21.91
N LEU A 29 -8.67 4.21 -21.27
CA LEU A 29 -8.93 2.88 -21.79
C LEU A 29 -10.38 2.48 -21.50
N PRO A 30 -11.10 1.85 -22.47
CA PRO A 30 -12.47 1.42 -22.29
C PRO A 30 -12.62 0.24 -21.33
N GLU A 31 -11.57 -0.57 -21.17
CA GLU A 31 -11.60 -1.75 -20.31
C GLU A 31 -11.52 -1.34 -18.84
N SER A 32 -12.57 -1.59 -18.12
CA SER A 32 -12.66 -1.34 -16.69
C SER A 32 -13.68 -2.27 -16.05
N ALA A 33 -13.29 -2.91 -14.95
CA ALA A 33 -14.16 -3.80 -14.20
C ALA A 33 -14.90 -3.06 -13.08
N GLU A 34 -16.12 -3.48 -12.79
CA GLU A 34 -16.81 -3.09 -11.55
C GLU A 34 -16.15 -3.79 -10.36
N PRO A 35 -16.00 -3.11 -9.21
CA PRO A 35 -15.64 -3.77 -7.97
C PRO A 35 -16.66 -4.84 -7.59
N ILE A 36 -16.16 -5.96 -7.03
CA ILE A 36 -17.04 -6.98 -6.46
C ILE A 36 -17.28 -6.62 -5.01
N VAL A 37 -18.50 -6.21 -4.69
CA VAL A 37 -18.92 -5.80 -3.34
C VAL A 37 -20.01 -6.72 -2.81
N PRO A 38 -20.11 -6.91 -1.48
CA PRO A 38 -21.20 -7.70 -0.90
C PRO A 38 -22.57 -7.08 -1.22
N LYS A 39 -23.51 -7.88 -1.73
CA LYS A 39 -24.88 -7.43 -1.99
C LYS A 39 -25.57 -6.97 -0.69
N ASN A 40 -25.42 -7.75 0.37
CA ASN A 40 -25.96 -7.47 1.71
C ASN A 40 -24.79 -7.16 2.65
N TRP A 41 -24.42 -5.89 2.72
CA TRP A 41 -23.28 -5.46 3.53
C TRP A 41 -23.72 -5.15 4.97
N GLY A 42 -23.44 -6.06 5.90
CA GLY A 42 -23.67 -5.92 7.32
C GLY A 42 -22.36 -5.75 8.12
N GLU A 43 -22.46 -5.93 9.44
CA GLU A 43 -21.32 -5.80 10.35
C GLU A 43 -20.20 -6.81 10.07
N LEU A 44 -20.56 -8.07 9.77
CA LEU A 44 -19.57 -9.11 9.44
C LEU A 44 -18.74 -8.71 8.20
N ASN A 45 -19.39 -8.16 7.17
CA ASN A 45 -18.68 -7.66 5.99
C ASN A 45 -17.76 -6.48 6.34
N THR A 46 -18.22 -5.55 7.17
CA THR A 46 -17.38 -4.45 7.67
C THR A 46 -16.16 -4.96 8.42
N MET A 47 -16.32 -5.96 9.29
CA MET A 47 -15.22 -6.59 9.99
C MET A 47 -14.21 -7.25 9.04
N THR A 48 -14.69 -8.02 8.06
CA THR A 48 -13.81 -8.77 7.14
C THR A 48 -13.13 -7.84 6.13
N ILE A 49 -13.82 -6.85 5.58
CA ILE A 49 -13.26 -5.87 4.65
C ILE A 49 -12.18 -5.02 5.30
N ALA A 50 -12.31 -4.72 6.60
CA ALA A 50 -11.33 -3.95 7.35
C ALA A 50 -9.93 -4.59 7.42
N PHE A 51 -9.81 -5.89 7.16
CA PHE A 51 -8.52 -6.58 7.04
C PHE A 51 -8.30 -7.22 5.67
N GLY A 52 -9.11 -6.87 4.65
CA GLY A 52 -8.85 -7.19 3.26
C GLY A 52 -9.63 -8.36 2.67
N HIS A 53 -10.73 -8.81 3.29
CA HIS A 53 -11.60 -9.86 2.75
C HIS A 53 -13.01 -9.36 2.41
N GLY A 54 -13.58 -9.87 1.32
CA GLY A 54 -14.97 -9.61 0.94
C GLY A 54 -15.18 -8.41 0.02
N LEU A 55 -14.10 -7.78 -0.44
CA LEU A 55 -14.10 -6.75 -1.48
C LEU A 55 -13.02 -7.09 -2.50
N ALA A 56 -13.34 -7.08 -3.79
CA ALA A 56 -12.35 -7.21 -4.85
C ALA A 56 -12.39 -5.99 -5.77
N VAL A 57 -11.22 -5.42 -6.05
CA VAL A 57 -11.02 -4.23 -6.86
C VAL A 57 -9.93 -4.46 -7.89
N ALA A 58 -9.94 -3.70 -8.98
CA ALA A 58 -8.85 -3.74 -9.95
C ALA A 58 -7.53 -3.25 -9.32
N PRO A 59 -6.37 -3.80 -9.72
CA PRO A 59 -5.07 -3.40 -9.17
C PRO A 59 -4.81 -1.89 -9.20
N LEU A 60 -5.08 -1.25 -10.34
CA LEU A 60 -4.91 0.20 -10.48
C LEU A 60 -5.85 0.99 -9.56
N GLN A 61 -7.05 0.47 -9.30
CA GLN A 61 -8.01 1.07 -8.38
C GLN A 61 -7.51 1.02 -6.93
N ALA A 62 -6.89 -0.09 -6.51
CA ALA A 62 -6.23 -0.18 -5.21
C ALA A 62 -5.04 0.81 -5.11
N MET A 63 -4.23 0.91 -6.17
CA MET A 63 -3.12 1.88 -6.23
C MET A 63 -3.61 3.33 -6.13
N MET A 64 -4.73 3.67 -6.77
CA MET A 64 -5.34 5.00 -6.69
C MET A 64 -5.70 5.37 -5.24
N ALA A 65 -6.32 4.46 -4.49
CA ALA A 65 -6.63 4.70 -3.08
C ALA A 65 -5.37 4.86 -2.23
N VAL A 66 -4.38 3.98 -2.41
CA VAL A 66 -3.10 4.08 -1.68
C VAL A 66 -2.35 5.35 -2.07
N SER A 67 -2.41 5.79 -3.34
CA SER A 67 -1.85 7.07 -3.77
C SER A 67 -2.43 8.23 -2.97
N ALA A 68 -3.75 8.26 -2.76
CA ALA A 68 -4.38 9.29 -1.93
C ALA A 68 -3.90 9.23 -0.46
N LEU A 69 -3.62 8.04 0.08
CA LEU A 69 -3.05 7.91 1.41
C LEU A 69 -1.59 8.40 1.50
N MET A 70 -0.85 8.45 0.38
CA MET A 70 0.58 8.78 0.36
C MET A 70 0.88 10.22 -0.07
N ASN A 71 -0.02 10.90 -0.81
CA ASN A 71 0.24 12.17 -1.49
C ASN A 71 -0.28 13.43 -0.78
N GLY A 72 -0.53 13.36 0.51
CA GLY A 72 -1.14 14.47 1.28
C GLY A 72 -2.66 14.40 1.36
N GLY A 73 -3.26 13.30 0.91
CA GLY A 73 -4.69 13.04 1.03
C GLY A 73 -5.54 13.32 -0.19
N TYR A 74 -4.93 13.55 -1.36
CA TYR A 74 -5.64 13.92 -2.58
C TYR A 74 -6.00 12.72 -3.44
N MET A 75 -7.29 12.55 -3.77
CA MET A 75 -7.77 11.56 -4.71
C MET A 75 -7.57 12.07 -6.14
N ILE A 76 -6.55 11.52 -6.80
CA ILE A 76 -6.19 11.88 -8.18
C ILE A 76 -6.68 10.76 -9.11
N THR A 77 -7.46 11.11 -10.11
CA THR A 77 -7.92 10.16 -11.12
C THR A 77 -6.72 9.68 -11.96
N PRO A 78 -6.51 8.37 -12.08
CA PRO A 78 -5.45 7.82 -12.90
C PRO A 78 -5.62 8.18 -14.38
N THR A 79 -4.51 8.38 -15.08
CA THR A 79 -4.48 8.68 -16.52
C THR A 79 -3.22 8.11 -17.14
N PHE A 80 -3.29 7.71 -18.40
CA PHE A 80 -2.13 7.36 -19.24
C PHE A 80 -1.60 8.58 -20.02
N LEU A 81 -2.32 9.71 -19.97
CA LEU A 81 -1.88 10.93 -20.62
C LEU A 81 -0.93 11.72 -19.71
N LYS A 82 0.16 12.21 -20.29
CA LYS A 82 1.11 13.07 -19.58
C LYS A 82 0.44 14.37 -19.16
N ARG A 83 0.55 14.74 -17.90
CA ARG A 83 0.10 16.03 -17.35
C ARG A 83 1.03 16.49 -16.22
N SER A 84 0.97 17.77 -15.89
CA SER A 84 1.71 18.35 -14.78
C SER A 84 1.09 17.94 -13.43
N GLU A 85 1.84 18.10 -12.35
CA GLU A 85 1.35 17.90 -10.99
C GLU A 85 0.21 18.88 -10.65
N GLU A 86 0.33 20.13 -11.11
CA GLU A 86 -0.68 21.17 -10.93
C GLU A 86 -2.01 20.77 -11.61
N GLU A 87 -1.95 20.33 -12.86
CA GLU A 87 -3.13 19.83 -13.58
C GLU A 87 -3.74 18.62 -12.90
N ALA A 88 -2.92 17.70 -12.39
CA ALA A 88 -3.41 16.52 -11.67
C ALA A 88 -4.15 16.88 -10.38
N LYS A 89 -3.71 17.93 -9.67
CA LYS A 89 -4.32 18.39 -8.41
C LYS A 89 -5.51 19.32 -8.60
N LYS A 90 -5.65 19.97 -9.74
CA LYS A 90 -6.66 21.02 -9.99
C LYS A 90 -8.09 20.63 -9.64
N ASN A 91 -8.45 19.36 -9.88
CA ASN A 91 -9.79 18.83 -9.59
C ASN A 91 -9.76 17.68 -8.57
N ALA A 92 -8.67 17.52 -7.84
CA ALA A 92 -8.51 16.46 -6.87
C ALA A 92 -9.22 16.81 -5.56
N GLU A 93 -10.08 15.90 -5.08
CA GLU A 93 -10.70 16.02 -3.76
C GLU A 93 -9.72 15.58 -2.67
N GLN A 94 -9.56 16.38 -1.62
CA GLN A 94 -8.83 15.94 -0.44
C GLN A 94 -9.71 15.01 0.41
N VAL A 95 -9.40 13.73 0.41
CA VAL A 95 -10.19 12.66 1.05
C VAL A 95 -9.77 12.36 2.48
N ILE A 96 -8.51 12.66 2.83
CA ILE A 96 -7.97 12.61 4.19
C ILE A 96 -7.10 13.84 4.46
N LYS A 97 -6.84 14.13 5.73
CA LYS A 97 -5.94 15.23 6.12
C LYS A 97 -4.48 14.91 5.78
N ALA A 98 -3.68 15.95 5.56
CA ALA A 98 -2.25 15.80 5.27
C ALA A 98 -1.50 15.07 6.41
N GLU A 99 -1.84 15.34 7.67
CA GLU A 99 -1.26 14.69 8.84
C GLU A 99 -1.60 13.19 8.87
N THR A 100 -2.82 12.82 8.45
CA THR A 100 -3.22 11.41 8.34
C THR A 100 -2.43 10.70 7.24
N SER A 101 -2.23 11.37 6.09
CA SER A 101 -1.39 10.85 5.01
C SER A 101 0.04 10.63 5.49
N GLU A 102 0.61 11.58 6.22
CA GLU A 102 1.97 11.44 6.78
C GLU A 102 2.06 10.32 7.81
N ALA A 103 1.05 10.17 8.67
CA ALA A 103 0.97 9.04 9.60
C ALA A 103 0.94 7.69 8.87
N MET A 104 0.22 7.59 7.76
CA MET A 104 0.18 6.38 6.94
C MET A 104 1.54 6.08 6.31
N ARG A 105 2.25 7.09 5.80
CA ARG A 105 3.61 6.94 5.26
C ARG A 105 4.58 6.47 6.34
N TYR A 106 4.50 7.06 7.54
CA TYR A 106 5.29 6.63 8.69
C TYR A 106 5.03 5.17 9.04
N LEU A 107 3.76 4.75 9.13
CA LEU A 107 3.41 3.35 9.43
C LEU A 107 3.89 2.38 8.35
N MET A 108 3.85 2.76 7.08
CA MET A 108 4.40 1.94 5.99
C MET A 108 5.93 1.85 6.08
N ARG A 109 6.62 2.94 6.45
CA ARG A 109 8.06 2.94 6.68
C ARG A 109 8.42 2.06 7.88
N LEU A 110 7.73 2.23 9.01
CA LEU A 110 7.94 1.41 10.21
C LEU A 110 7.76 -0.08 9.92
N ASN A 111 6.78 -0.44 9.08
CA ASN A 111 6.59 -1.82 8.66
C ASN A 111 7.75 -2.38 7.82
N ALA A 112 8.45 -1.53 7.04
CA ALA A 112 9.66 -1.93 6.33
C ALA A 112 10.87 -2.05 7.28
N GLU A 113 10.98 -1.22 8.31
CA GLU A 113 12.09 -1.28 9.27
C GLU A 113 12.00 -2.48 10.21
N ILE A 114 10.84 -2.71 10.82
CA ILE A 114 10.68 -3.69 11.90
C ILE A 114 9.53 -4.68 11.71
N GLY A 115 8.76 -4.56 10.61
CA GLY A 115 7.56 -5.37 10.38
C GLY A 115 7.74 -6.43 9.28
N THR A 116 6.60 -6.83 8.70
CA THR A 116 6.51 -7.87 7.66
C THR A 116 7.15 -7.46 6.33
N ALA A 117 7.40 -6.19 6.12
CA ALA A 117 8.02 -5.65 4.91
C ALA A 117 9.56 -5.49 5.03
N LYS A 118 10.20 -5.94 6.13
CA LYS A 118 11.64 -5.79 6.37
C LYS A 118 12.53 -6.30 5.23
N LYS A 119 12.11 -7.33 4.51
CA LYS A 119 12.87 -7.87 3.35
C LYS A 119 12.87 -6.95 2.12
N VAL A 120 12.08 -5.89 2.14
CA VAL A 120 11.96 -4.89 1.06
C VAL A 120 12.59 -3.56 1.45
N ASP A 121 13.19 -3.48 2.63
CA ASP A 121 13.96 -2.31 3.03
C ASP A 121 15.28 -2.29 2.25
N ILE A 122 15.28 -1.49 1.18
CA ILE A 122 16.40 -1.35 0.26
C ILE A 122 17.19 -0.11 0.67
N ASP A 123 18.45 -0.31 0.98
CA ASP A 123 19.38 0.76 1.36
C ASP A 123 19.35 1.91 0.33
N GLY A 124 19.24 3.12 0.84
CA GLY A 124 19.23 4.34 0.04
C GLY A 124 17.86 4.76 -0.51
N TYR A 125 16.83 3.89 -0.53
CA TYR A 125 15.55 4.21 -1.16
C TYR A 125 14.43 4.59 -0.19
N PHE A 126 14.65 4.44 1.11
CA PHE A 126 13.70 4.81 2.16
C PHE A 126 12.29 4.24 1.90
N VAL A 127 12.26 2.96 1.57
CA VAL A 127 11.03 2.26 1.16
C VAL A 127 10.08 2.09 2.34
N GLY A 128 8.80 2.35 2.12
CA GLY A 128 7.72 1.92 2.99
C GLY A 128 6.84 0.91 2.27
N GLY A 129 6.18 0.00 2.99
CA GLY A 129 5.37 -0.99 2.30
C GLY A 129 4.43 -1.81 3.16
N LYS A 130 3.53 -2.55 2.48
CA LYS A 130 2.55 -3.45 3.11
C LYS A 130 2.39 -4.73 2.30
N THR A 131 2.49 -5.84 3.00
CA THR A 131 2.20 -7.19 2.48
C THR A 131 0.70 -7.45 2.43
N GLY A 132 0.23 -8.18 1.42
CA GLY A 132 -1.09 -8.79 1.35
C GLY A 132 -0.95 -10.26 0.96
N THR A 133 -1.56 -11.15 1.72
CA THR A 133 -1.63 -12.58 1.38
C THR A 133 -3.06 -13.03 1.55
N ALA A 134 -3.68 -13.46 0.48
CA ALA A 134 -5.03 -14.00 0.46
C ALA A 134 -5.04 -15.47 0.06
N GLU A 135 -5.83 -16.28 0.74
CA GLU A 135 -6.12 -17.65 0.35
C GLU A 135 -7.15 -17.65 -0.79
N LYS A 136 -6.88 -18.37 -1.87
CA LYS A 136 -7.85 -18.52 -2.98
C LYS A 136 -8.97 -19.45 -2.59
N VAL A 137 -10.17 -19.16 -3.08
CA VAL A 137 -11.32 -20.04 -2.93
C VAL A 137 -11.33 -21.08 -4.04
N ILE A 138 -11.18 -22.35 -3.68
CA ILE A 138 -11.21 -23.50 -4.60
C ILE A 138 -12.39 -24.39 -4.18
N ASN A 139 -13.32 -24.61 -5.09
CA ASN A 139 -14.53 -25.42 -4.84
C ASN A 139 -15.31 -24.94 -3.58
N GLY A 140 -15.43 -23.63 -3.39
CA GLY A 140 -16.15 -23.01 -2.27
C GLY A 140 -15.42 -23.02 -0.93
N ARG A 141 -14.16 -23.42 -0.87
CA ARG A 141 -13.35 -23.46 0.36
C ARG A 141 -12.02 -22.70 0.18
N TYR A 142 -11.54 -22.07 1.24
CA TYR A 142 -10.23 -21.44 1.26
C TYR A 142 -9.11 -22.48 1.19
N SER A 143 -8.16 -22.27 0.27
CA SER A 143 -6.99 -23.13 0.08
C SER A 143 -5.78 -22.54 0.77
N LYS A 144 -5.20 -23.24 1.72
CA LYS A 144 -3.97 -22.83 2.41
C LYS A 144 -2.72 -22.87 1.53
N THR A 145 -2.78 -23.58 0.40
CA THR A 145 -1.63 -23.78 -0.50
C THR A 145 -1.71 -22.95 -1.78
N ARG A 146 -2.90 -22.45 -2.14
CA ARG A 146 -3.09 -21.58 -3.30
C ARG A 146 -3.32 -20.15 -2.84
N LEU A 147 -2.25 -19.39 -2.88
CA LEU A 147 -2.21 -18.02 -2.37
C LEU A 147 -2.24 -17.00 -3.51
N PHE A 148 -2.84 -15.87 -3.24
CA PHE A 148 -2.73 -14.65 -4.04
C PHE A 148 -1.97 -13.64 -3.19
N THR A 149 -0.77 -13.28 -3.61
CA THR A 149 0.10 -12.41 -2.82
C THR A 149 0.30 -11.07 -3.50
N THR A 150 0.31 -10.03 -2.68
CA THR A 150 0.53 -8.66 -3.14
C THR A 150 1.54 -7.97 -2.24
N PHE A 151 2.32 -7.08 -2.82
CA PHE A 151 3.11 -6.13 -2.07
C PHE A 151 2.93 -4.73 -2.65
N MET A 152 2.52 -3.80 -1.78
CA MET A 152 2.41 -2.38 -2.11
C MET A 152 3.57 -1.65 -1.46
N ALA A 153 4.39 -0.95 -2.25
CA ALA A 153 5.49 -0.13 -1.76
C ALA A 153 5.35 1.32 -2.18
N VAL A 154 5.83 2.22 -1.34
CA VAL A 154 6.06 3.63 -1.63
C VAL A 154 7.56 3.91 -1.56
N ALA A 155 8.10 4.61 -2.52
CA ALA A 155 9.51 5.02 -2.53
C ALA A 155 9.69 6.44 -3.12
N PRO A 156 10.38 7.31 -2.36
CA PRO A 156 10.67 7.24 -0.93
C PRO A 156 9.41 7.47 -0.07
N SER A 157 9.35 6.97 1.16
CA SER A 157 8.17 7.10 2.02
C SER A 157 8.02 8.48 2.68
N ASP A 158 9.13 9.20 2.88
CA ASP A 158 9.15 10.57 3.41
C ASP A 158 8.73 11.60 2.35
N GLN A 159 9.16 11.40 1.11
CA GLN A 159 8.85 12.24 -0.06
C GLN A 159 8.35 11.37 -1.21
N PRO A 160 7.11 10.87 -1.17
CA PRO A 160 6.62 9.85 -2.09
C PRO A 160 6.63 10.34 -3.54
N LYS A 161 7.31 9.55 -4.39
CA LYS A 161 7.36 9.78 -5.85
C LYS A 161 6.65 8.66 -6.60
N TYR A 162 6.85 7.42 -6.15
CA TYR A 162 6.33 6.25 -6.85
C TYR A 162 5.66 5.29 -5.90
N LEU A 163 4.59 4.66 -6.38
CA LEU A 163 4.00 3.46 -5.81
C LEU A 163 4.34 2.27 -6.71
N PHE A 164 4.64 1.15 -6.07
CA PHE A 164 4.87 -0.13 -6.73
C PHE A 164 3.86 -1.14 -6.19
N LEU A 165 3.18 -1.84 -7.08
CA LEU A 165 2.32 -2.95 -6.72
C LEU A 165 2.78 -4.20 -7.48
N THR A 166 3.29 -5.17 -6.74
CA THR A 166 3.62 -6.49 -7.27
C THR A 166 2.57 -7.49 -6.84
N ILE A 167 2.05 -8.22 -7.79
CA ILE A 167 1.03 -9.26 -7.59
C ILE A 167 1.59 -10.57 -8.11
N MET A 168 1.45 -11.62 -7.30
CA MET A 168 1.77 -13.00 -7.72
C MET A 168 0.60 -13.91 -7.43
N ASP A 169 0.20 -14.64 -8.45
CA ASP A 169 -0.84 -15.65 -8.37
C ASP A 169 -0.23 -17.05 -8.21
N GLU A 170 -0.64 -17.73 -7.15
CA GLU A 170 -0.17 -19.05 -6.75
C GLU A 170 1.37 -19.19 -6.69
N PRO A 171 2.08 -18.25 -6.01
CA PRO A 171 3.52 -18.38 -5.86
C PRO A 171 3.87 -19.64 -5.08
N GLN A 172 5.00 -20.26 -5.45
CA GLN A 172 5.50 -21.44 -4.76
C GLN A 172 6.57 -21.05 -3.74
N GLY A 173 6.61 -21.77 -2.62
CA GLY A 173 7.72 -21.66 -1.68
C GLY A 173 8.99 -22.28 -2.25
N LEU A 174 10.13 -21.63 -1.97
CA LEU A 174 11.44 -22.10 -2.39
C LEU A 174 12.22 -22.63 -1.18
N PRO A 175 13.21 -23.51 -1.37
CA PRO A 175 14.09 -23.96 -0.28
C PRO A 175 14.71 -22.78 0.49
N GLU A 176 15.15 -21.73 -0.21
CA GLU A 176 15.75 -20.52 0.36
C GLU A 176 14.76 -19.70 1.21
N THR A 177 13.47 -19.88 0.98
CA THR A 177 12.41 -19.23 1.78
C THR A 177 11.89 -20.15 2.89
N GLY A 178 12.51 -21.33 3.11
CA GLY A 178 12.01 -22.33 4.04
C GLY A 178 10.65 -22.91 3.64
N GLY A 179 10.32 -22.91 2.36
CA GLY A 179 9.03 -23.36 1.82
C GLY A 179 7.89 -22.34 1.97
N TYR A 180 8.16 -21.14 2.52
CA TYR A 180 7.12 -20.10 2.67
C TYR A 180 6.81 -19.42 1.36
N ALA A 181 5.49 -19.32 1.04
CA ALA A 181 4.96 -18.67 -0.16
C ALA A 181 4.14 -17.39 0.17
N THR A 182 4.33 -16.80 1.35
CA THR A 182 3.64 -15.56 1.72
C THR A 182 4.29 -14.33 1.09
N ALA A 183 3.56 -13.23 1.01
CA ALA A 183 3.96 -12.02 0.29
C ALA A 183 5.34 -11.47 0.65
N ALA A 184 5.78 -11.60 1.91
CA ALA A 184 7.10 -11.14 2.34
C ALA A 184 8.26 -11.89 1.63
N TYR A 185 8.03 -13.14 1.24
CA TYR A 185 9.04 -14.02 0.64
C TYR A 185 9.01 -14.06 -0.89
N ASN A 186 7.97 -13.51 -1.51
CA ASN A 186 7.83 -13.50 -2.97
C ASN A 186 7.52 -12.10 -3.52
N SER A 187 6.27 -11.65 -3.55
CA SER A 187 5.91 -10.33 -4.13
C SER A 187 6.67 -9.18 -3.48
N GLY A 188 6.93 -9.22 -2.16
CA GLY A 188 7.77 -8.24 -1.47
C GLY A 188 9.21 -8.29 -1.95
N TYR A 189 9.83 -9.47 -1.96
CA TYR A 189 11.21 -9.63 -2.43
C TYR A 189 11.39 -9.11 -3.87
N VAL A 190 10.47 -9.50 -4.78
CA VAL A 190 10.49 -9.04 -6.17
C VAL A 190 10.31 -7.53 -6.26
N THR A 191 9.43 -6.93 -5.45
CA THR A 191 9.28 -5.46 -5.40
C THR A 191 10.58 -4.78 -5.02
N GLY A 192 11.31 -5.29 -4.03
CA GLY A 192 12.62 -4.77 -3.65
C GLY A 192 13.62 -4.81 -4.81
N GLN A 193 13.69 -5.95 -5.52
CA GLN A 193 14.53 -6.10 -6.70
C GLN A 193 14.15 -5.11 -7.84
N ILE A 194 12.86 -4.88 -8.03
CA ILE A 194 12.36 -3.91 -9.02
C ILE A 194 12.81 -2.51 -8.61
N ILE A 195 12.57 -2.08 -7.38
CA ILE A 195 12.94 -0.73 -6.90
C ILE A 195 14.45 -0.50 -7.07
N GLN A 196 15.27 -1.46 -6.68
CA GLN A 196 16.73 -1.36 -6.79
C GLN A 196 17.21 -1.19 -8.24
N ARG A 197 16.58 -1.88 -9.20
CA ARG A 197 16.99 -1.86 -10.62
C ARG A 197 16.36 -0.69 -11.38
N VAL A 198 15.10 -0.37 -11.10
CA VAL A 198 14.33 0.63 -11.83
C VAL A 198 14.46 2.02 -11.21
N GLY A 199 14.71 2.10 -9.90
CA GLY A 199 14.82 3.35 -9.16
C GLY A 199 15.74 4.39 -9.82
N PRO A 200 17.00 4.06 -10.18
CA PRO A 200 17.89 4.99 -10.87
C PRO A 200 17.33 5.47 -12.23
N VAL A 201 16.67 4.59 -12.99
CA VAL A 201 16.05 4.92 -14.28
C VAL A 201 14.88 5.89 -14.09
N LEU A 202 14.14 5.76 -12.97
CA LEU A 202 13.04 6.65 -12.60
C LEU A 202 13.52 7.95 -11.92
N GLY A 203 14.83 8.18 -11.83
CA GLY A 203 15.40 9.36 -11.16
C GLY A 203 15.26 9.34 -9.62
N LEU A 204 15.11 8.16 -9.03
CA LEU A 204 15.25 7.97 -7.59
C LEU A 204 16.74 7.86 -7.25
N ALA A 205 17.32 8.96 -6.78
CA ALA A 205 18.70 8.94 -6.28
C ALA A 205 18.75 8.24 -4.91
N PRO A 206 19.63 7.26 -4.70
CA PRO A 206 19.84 6.66 -3.39
C PRO A 206 20.30 7.70 -2.37
N ARG A 207 19.73 7.66 -1.16
CA ARG A 207 20.11 8.49 -0.01
C ARG A 207 20.51 7.57 1.12
N PHE A 208 21.79 7.55 1.48
CA PHE A 208 22.32 6.67 2.53
C PHE A 208 22.30 7.33 3.91
N GLU A 209 22.12 8.66 3.97
CA GLU A 209 21.88 9.37 5.21
C GLU A 209 20.37 9.44 5.48
N PRO A 210 19.93 9.09 6.72
CA PRO A 210 18.53 9.20 7.07
C PRO A 210 18.08 10.67 6.96
N PRO A 211 16.85 10.94 6.50
CA PRO A 211 16.31 12.30 6.47
C PRO A 211 16.28 12.89 7.88
N HIS A 212 16.61 14.17 8.02
CA HIS A 212 16.65 14.84 9.33
C HIS A 212 15.27 14.86 10.01
N GLU A 213 14.23 15.15 9.26
CA GLU A 213 12.81 15.14 9.72
C GLU A 213 11.95 14.46 8.66
N PRO A 214 11.89 13.13 8.62
CA PRO A 214 11.17 12.43 7.55
C PRO A 214 9.65 12.63 7.59
N PHE A 215 9.10 12.99 8.76
CA PHE A 215 7.66 13.12 8.98
C PHE A 215 7.35 14.37 9.85
N PRO A 216 7.52 15.59 9.30
CA PRO A 216 7.49 16.84 10.08
C PRO A 216 6.12 17.18 10.66
N LEU A 217 5.01 16.77 10.04
CA LEU A 217 3.67 17.03 10.58
C LEU A 217 3.39 16.18 11.81
N LEU A 218 3.84 14.94 11.85
CA LEU A 218 3.74 14.06 13.01
C LEU A 218 4.58 14.57 14.18
N ALA A 219 5.79 15.06 13.90
CA ALA A 219 6.64 15.67 14.91
C ALA A 219 5.97 16.87 15.58
N LYS A 220 5.32 17.75 14.80
CA LYS A 220 4.55 18.90 15.31
C LYS A 220 3.36 18.50 16.17
N LEU A 221 2.76 17.34 15.94
CA LEU A 221 1.65 16.82 16.74
C LEU A 221 2.11 16.14 18.05
N GLY A 222 3.41 16.17 18.37
CA GLY A 222 3.96 15.59 19.60
C GLY A 222 4.03 14.07 19.57
N TYR A 223 3.78 13.44 18.43
CA TYR A 223 4.13 12.04 18.24
C TYR A 223 5.65 11.98 18.15
N GLY A 224 6.29 11.63 19.27
CA GLY A 224 7.73 11.41 19.33
C GLY A 224 8.10 10.28 18.37
N ILE A 225 8.31 10.65 17.11
CA ILE A 225 9.06 9.83 16.18
C ILE A 225 10.49 9.96 16.69
N ALA A 226 10.83 9.12 17.68
CA ALA A 226 12.21 8.96 18.04
C ALA A 226 12.94 8.73 16.71
N ASN A 227 13.99 9.53 16.46
CA ASN A 227 15.02 9.15 15.52
C ASN A 227 15.42 7.74 15.96
N THR A 228 14.81 6.74 15.34
CA THR A 228 15.23 5.36 15.59
C THR A 228 16.63 5.35 15.06
N PRO A 229 17.66 5.26 15.95
CA PRO A 229 19.02 5.16 15.46
C PRO A 229 18.99 3.97 14.51
N ALA A 230 19.56 4.13 13.33
CA ALA A 230 19.81 3.03 12.43
C ALA A 230 20.32 1.88 13.30
N VAL A 231 19.51 0.83 13.46
CA VAL A 231 19.95 -0.36 14.19
C VAL A 231 21.12 -0.85 13.38
N GLY A 232 22.31 -0.53 13.90
CA GLY A 232 23.58 -0.86 13.28
C GLY A 232 23.55 -2.33 12.94
N GLY A 233 23.85 -2.64 11.68
CA GLY A 233 23.88 -3.99 11.18
C GLY A 233 24.70 -4.90 12.07
N ALA A 234 24.02 -5.72 12.87
CA ALA A 234 24.64 -6.92 13.40
C ALA A 234 24.69 -7.90 12.23
N LYS A 235 25.89 -7.99 11.66
CA LYS A 235 26.27 -9.12 10.81
C LYS A 235 26.10 -10.39 11.65
N HIS A 236 25.27 -11.29 11.19
CA HIS A 236 25.45 -12.74 11.30
C HIS A 236 24.68 -13.42 10.20
#